data_6bdbadc31ee2898d90a2727772a9e739
#
_entry.id   6bdbadc31ee2898d90a2727772a9e739
#
_cell.length_a   1.000
_cell.length_b   1.000
_cell.length_c   1.000
_cell.angle_alpha   90.00
_cell.angle_beta   90.00
_cell.angle_gamma   90.00
#
_symmetry.space_group_name_H-M   'P 1'
#
loop_
_entity.id
_entity.type
_entity.pdbx_description
1 polymer ?
#
loop_
_entity_poly.entity_id
_entity_poly.type
_entity_poly.pdbx_seq_one_letter_code
_entity_poly.pdbx_strand_id
1 'polypeptide(L)'
;MPNRIFIDTLFVIALINRRDQYHQQALDLAEQFEGDPLLVTDAVLLEIGNALARSYKQEAVEIIEQFLAAEEVEVVHLTPRLFAQGLTLYKSHQDKAWGLVDCISFIVMREAGVNQALTFDQHFVQAGFQALMREFPRT
;
A
#
# COMPACT_ATOMS: atom_id res chain seq x y z
N MET A 1 -13.34 -13.19 -11.47
CA MET A 1 -12.24 -12.20 -11.41
C MET A 1 -11.33 -12.55 -10.26
N PRO A 2 -10.02 -12.66 -10.48
CA PRO A 2 -9.12 -12.89 -9.37
C PRO A 2 -9.14 -11.69 -8.42
N ASN A 3 -9.07 -11.96 -7.13
CA ASN A 3 -8.99 -10.91 -6.12
C ASN A 3 -7.62 -10.25 -6.20
N ARG A 4 -7.62 -8.92 -6.28
CA ARG A 4 -6.38 -8.16 -6.20
C ARG A 4 -6.10 -7.80 -4.76
N ILE A 5 -4.83 -7.58 -4.46
CA ILE A 5 -4.37 -7.17 -3.13
C ILE A 5 -3.71 -5.80 -3.28
N PHE A 6 -4.09 -4.89 -2.40
CA PHE A 6 -3.55 -3.52 -2.42
C PHE A 6 -2.20 -3.49 -1.71
N ILE A 7 -1.25 -2.74 -2.26
CA ILE A 7 0.08 -2.56 -1.67
C ILE A 7 0.14 -1.21 -0.97
N ASP A 8 0.38 -1.22 0.34
CA ASP A 8 0.59 -0.01 1.12
C ASP A 8 2.09 0.28 1.29
N THR A 9 2.41 1.54 1.52
CA THR A 9 3.78 2.02 1.72
C THR A 9 4.51 1.25 2.81
N LEU A 10 3.84 0.99 3.95
CA LEU A 10 4.48 0.34 5.10
C LEU A 10 4.97 -1.08 4.78
N PHE A 11 4.25 -1.81 3.95
CA PHE A 11 4.68 -3.13 3.50
C PHE A 11 6.01 -3.04 2.74
N VAL A 12 6.10 -2.09 1.81
CA VAL A 12 7.30 -1.94 0.99
C VAL A 12 8.50 -1.50 1.83
N ILE A 13 8.27 -0.57 2.76
CA ILE A 13 9.33 -0.15 3.68
C ILE A 13 9.85 -1.35 4.48
N ALA A 14 8.94 -2.15 5.04
CA ALA A 14 9.31 -3.34 5.80
C ALA A 14 10.04 -4.37 4.93
N LEU A 15 9.64 -4.49 3.67
CA LEU A 15 10.26 -5.42 2.72
C LEU A 15 11.71 -5.04 2.43
N ILE A 16 12.00 -3.76 2.34
CA ILE A 16 13.32 -3.25 1.97
C ILE A 16 14.22 -3.02 3.18
N ASN A 17 13.67 -2.44 4.26
CA ASN A 17 14.44 -2.09 5.44
C ASN A 17 14.65 -3.32 6.33
N ARG A 18 15.87 -3.86 6.32
CA ARG A 18 16.21 -5.07 7.08
C ARG A 18 16.08 -4.91 8.59
N ARG A 19 16.07 -3.68 9.08
CA ARG A 19 15.92 -3.38 10.52
C ARG A 19 14.48 -3.21 10.94
N ASP A 20 13.55 -3.20 9.99
CA ASP A 20 12.13 -3.07 10.30
C ASP A 20 11.65 -4.33 11.04
N GLN A 21 10.87 -4.12 12.12
CA GLN A 21 10.37 -5.25 12.92
C GLN A 21 9.47 -6.19 12.12
N TYR A 22 8.89 -5.71 11.02
CA TYR A 22 8.02 -6.50 10.16
C TYR A 22 8.73 -7.04 8.92
N HIS A 23 10.06 -6.91 8.86
CA HIS A 23 10.84 -7.28 7.67
C HIS A 23 10.61 -8.72 7.26
N GLN A 24 10.75 -9.67 8.20
CA GLN A 24 10.61 -11.08 7.86
C GLN A 24 9.19 -11.42 7.43
N GLN A 25 8.19 -10.85 8.11
CA GLN A 25 6.79 -11.05 7.72
C GLN A 25 6.53 -10.51 6.33
N ALA A 26 7.10 -9.36 5.98
CA ALA A 26 6.96 -8.78 4.64
C ALA A 26 7.59 -9.68 3.57
N LEU A 27 8.77 -10.23 3.85
CA LEU A 27 9.41 -11.18 2.93
C LEU A 27 8.54 -12.41 2.70
N ASP A 28 7.97 -12.96 3.77
CA ASP A 28 7.13 -14.16 3.69
C ASP A 28 5.87 -13.88 2.87
N LEU A 29 5.24 -12.72 3.08
CA LEU A 29 4.05 -12.34 2.33
C LEU A 29 4.37 -12.05 0.87
N ALA A 30 5.51 -11.42 0.59
CA ALA A 30 5.93 -11.17 -0.79
C ALA A 30 6.10 -12.49 -1.55
N GLU A 31 6.65 -13.50 -0.90
CA GLU A 31 6.80 -14.83 -1.49
C GLU A 31 5.43 -15.49 -1.69
N GLN A 32 4.56 -15.41 -0.67
CA GLN A 32 3.23 -16.01 -0.73
C GLN A 32 2.39 -15.47 -1.87
N PHE A 33 2.47 -14.17 -2.12
CA PHE A 33 1.63 -13.50 -3.12
C PHE A 33 2.37 -13.22 -4.43
N GLU A 34 3.55 -13.81 -4.62
CA GLU A 34 4.29 -13.64 -5.86
C GLU A 34 3.45 -14.10 -7.06
N GLY A 35 3.35 -13.22 -8.07
CA GLY A 35 2.58 -13.52 -9.28
C GLY A 35 1.08 -13.23 -9.17
N ASP A 36 0.57 -12.94 -7.98
CA ASP A 36 -0.84 -12.60 -7.82
C ASP A 36 -1.11 -11.17 -8.30
N PRO A 37 -2.36 -10.90 -8.74
CA PRO A 37 -2.72 -9.53 -9.15
C PRO A 37 -2.64 -8.56 -7.97
N LEU A 38 -1.93 -7.46 -8.17
CA LEU A 38 -1.70 -6.44 -7.17
C LEU A 38 -2.22 -5.08 -7.63
N LEU A 39 -2.57 -4.23 -6.68
CA LEU A 39 -3.06 -2.88 -6.93
C LEU A 39 -2.25 -1.89 -6.10
N VAL A 40 -1.78 -0.82 -6.69
CA VAL A 40 -1.06 0.23 -6.00
C VAL A 40 -1.41 1.57 -6.63
N THR A 41 -1.18 2.66 -5.92
CA THR A 41 -1.37 4.01 -6.50
C THR A 41 0.00 4.69 -6.66
N ASP A 42 0.08 5.65 -7.58
CA ASP A 42 1.29 6.45 -7.69
C ASP A 42 1.51 7.33 -6.45
N ALA A 43 0.45 7.66 -5.70
CA ALA A 43 0.61 8.34 -4.41
C ALA A 43 1.41 7.48 -3.43
N VAL A 44 1.14 6.18 -3.38
CA VAL A 44 1.93 5.24 -2.57
C VAL A 44 3.37 5.16 -3.09
N LEU A 45 3.55 5.14 -4.41
CA LEU A 45 4.90 5.12 -4.98
C LEU A 45 5.71 6.36 -4.58
N LEU A 46 5.06 7.53 -4.51
CA LEU A 46 5.71 8.75 -4.02
C LEU A 46 6.12 8.61 -2.55
N GLU A 47 5.25 8.07 -1.72
CA GLU A 47 5.58 7.84 -0.31
C GLU A 47 6.75 6.90 -0.15
N ILE A 48 6.79 5.83 -0.94
CA ILE A 48 7.90 4.87 -0.93
C ILE A 48 9.21 5.59 -1.24
N GLY A 49 9.21 6.38 -2.31
CA GLY A 49 10.40 7.14 -2.72
C GLY A 49 10.85 8.11 -1.64
N ASN A 50 9.92 8.81 -0.99
CA ASN A 50 10.24 9.75 0.08
C ASN A 50 10.77 9.04 1.32
N ALA A 51 10.12 7.96 1.73
CA ALA A 51 10.49 7.26 2.97
C ALA A 51 11.88 6.61 2.88
N LEU A 52 12.24 6.12 1.71
CA LEU A 52 13.48 5.36 1.51
C LEU A 52 14.62 6.20 0.92
N ALA A 53 14.41 7.50 0.72
CA ALA A 53 15.34 8.36 0.01
C ALA A 53 16.72 8.46 0.68
N ARG A 54 16.77 8.40 2.01
CA ARG A 54 18.02 8.60 2.73
C ARG A 54 18.93 7.37 2.71
N SER A 55 18.35 6.18 2.93
CA SER A 55 19.17 4.98 3.19
C SER A 55 18.99 3.87 2.15
N TYR A 56 17.91 3.90 1.38
CA TYR A 56 17.55 2.80 0.46
C TYR A 56 17.05 3.32 -0.88
N LYS A 57 17.62 4.43 -1.36
CA LYS A 57 17.13 5.06 -2.59
C LYS A 57 17.21 4.12 -3.80
N GLN A 58 18.32 3.37 -3.94
CA GLN A 58 18.49 2.46 -5.07
C GLN A 58 17.42 1.37 -5.05
N GLU A 59 17.18 0.79 -3.89
CA GLU A 59 16.14 -0.24 -3.73
C GLU A 59 14.74 0.33 -3.99
N ALA A 60 14.49 1.59 -3.59
CA ALA A 60 13.22 2.25 -3.88
C ALA A 60 13.01 2.40 -5.39
N VAL A 61 14.04 2.84 -6.11
CA VAL A 61 13.98 2.96 -7.57
C VAL A 61 13.64 1.61 -8.19
N GLU A 62 14.35 0.56 -7.78
CA GLU A 62 14.16 -0.77 -8.34
C GLU A 62 12.73 -1.28 -8.15
N ILE A 63 12.18 -1.16 -6.94
CA ILE A 63 10.84 -1.67 -6.68
C ILE A 63 9.76 -0.84 -7.37
N ILE A 64 9.93 0.48 -7.42
CA ILE A 64 8.99 1.34 -8.13
C ILE A 64 8.98 1.00 -9.62
N GLU A 65 10.15 0.87 -10.24
CA GLU A 65 10.23 0.50 -11.65
C GLU A 65 9.66 -0.88 -11.92
N GLN A 66 9.86 -1.81 -10.99
CA GLN A 66 9.30 -3.16 -11.08
C GLN A 66 7.77 -3.11 -11.06
N PHE A 67 7.17 -2.33 -10.14
CA PHE A 67 5.72 -2.18 -10.09
C PHE A 67 5.16 -1.56 -11.37
N LEU A 68 5.87 -0.57 -11.92
CA LEU A 68 5.42 0.10 -13.15
C LEU A 68 5.50 -0.82 -14.37
N ALA A 69 6.41 -1.79 -14.37
CA ALA A 69 6.64 -2.68 -15.51
C ALA A 69 5.88 -4.00 -15.44
N ALA A 70 5.50 -4.46 -14.24
CA ALA A 70 4.91 -5.78 -14.06
C ALA A 70 3.46 -5.81 -14.57
N GLU A 71 3.12 -6.83 -15.35
CA GLU A 71 1.76 -6.97 -15.91
C GLU A 71 0.72 -7.23 -14.83
N GLU A 72 1.09 -7.96 -13.77
CA GLU A 72 0.17 -8.30 -12.68
C GLU A 72 -0.08 -7.14 -11.72
N VAL A 73 0.65 -6.02 -11.84
CA VAL A 73 0.49 -4.85 -10.97
C VAL A 73 -0.24 -3.75 -11.71
N GLU A 74 -1.40 -3.39 -11.21
CA GLU A 74 -2.11 -2.21 -11.72
C GLU A 74 -1.70 -1.00 -10.90
N VAL A 75 -1.18 0.04 -11.57
CA VAL A 75 -0.83 1.30 -10.92
C VAL A 75 -1.91 2.32 -11.25
N VAL A 76 -2.67 2.73 -10.23
CA VAL A 76 -3.72 3.74 -10.40
C VAL A 76 -3.09 5.11 -10.23
N HIS A 77 -3.24 5.95 -11.26
CA HIS A 77 -2.67 7.28 -11.24
C HIS A 77 -3.59 8.28 -10.53
N LEU A 78 -2.99 9.17 -9.77
CA LEU A 78 -3.72 10.24 -9.10
C LEU A 78 -4.24 11.22 -10.16
N THR A 79 -5.56 11.42 -10.12
CA THR A 79 -6.24 12.38 -10.99
C THR A 79 -6.81 13.50 -10.12
N PRO A 80 -7.17 14.66 -10.70
CA PRO A 80 -7.85 15.71 -9.94
C PRO A 80 -9.11 15.19 -9.25
N ARG A 81 -9.86 14.30 -9.91
CA ARG A 81 -11.07 13.71 -9.33
C ARG A 81 -10.72 12.84 -8.11
N LEU A 82 -9.74 11.95 -8.25
CA LEU A 82 -9.34 11.08 -7.16
C LEU A 82 -8.80 11.87 -5.98
N PHE A 83 -8.01 12.90 -6.25
CA PHE A 83 -7.51 13.79 -5.21
C PHE A 83 -8.68 14.43 -4.44
N ALA A 84 -9.66 14.95 -5.18
CA ALA A 84 -10.83 15.61 -4.57
C ALA A 84 -11.64 14.63 -3.70
N GLN A 85 -11.82 13.40 -4.18
CA GLN A 85 -12.52 12.36 -3.42
C GLN A 85 -11.75 12.01 -2.14
N GLY A 86 -10.44 11.87 -2.24
CA GLY A 86 -9.59 11.59 -1.08
C GLY A 86 -9.65 12.73 -0.06
N LEU A 87 -9.62 13.97 -0.53
CA LEU A 87 -9.70 15.13 0.36
C LEU A 87 -11.04 15.19 1.07
N THR A 88 -12.13 14.87 0.38
CA THR A 88 -13.48 14.81 0.98
C THR A 88 -13.52 13.78 2.11
N LEU A 89 -12.98 12.59 1.86
CA LEU A 89 -12.92 11.55 2.87
C LEU A 89 -12.08 11.98 4.07
N TYR A 90 -10.95 12.61 3.79
CA TYR A 90 -10.02 13.12 4.81
C TYR A 90 -10.74 14.13 5.73
N LYS A 91 -11.48 15.07 5.14
CA LYS A 91 -12.22 16.11 5.89
C LYS A 91 -13.34 15.52 6.71
N SER A 92 -14.02 14.48 6.22
CA SER A 92 -15.19 13.93 6.88
C SER A 92 -14.88 13.00 8.05
N HIS A 93 -13.61 12.65 8.25
CA HIS A 93 -13.18 11.75 9.32
C HIS A 93 -12.11 12.40 10.20
N GLN A 94 -12.41 13.58 10.73
CA GLN A 94 -11.46 14.30 11.58
C GLN A 94 -11.20 13.62 12.93
N ASP A 95 -12.06 12.67 13.30
CA ASP A 95 -11.89 11.82 14.47
C ASP A 95 -10.85 10.70 14.24
N LYS A 96 -10.43 10.50 13.00
CA LYS A 96 -9.43 9.49 12.63
C LYS A 96 -8.10 10.14 12.32
N ALA A 97 -7.02 9.42 12.59
CA ALA A 97 -5.68 9.88 12.27
C ALA A 97 -5.23 9.48 10.86
N TRP A 98 -6.18 9.27 9.95
CA TRP A 98 -5.89 8.88 8.57
C TRP A 98 -5.15 9.98 7.83
N GLY A 99 -4.06 9.62 7.15
CA GLY A 99 -3.37 10.54 6.26
C GLY A 99 -4.11 10.67 4.93
N LEU A 100 -3.74 11.69 4.14
CA LEU A 100 -4.39 11.91 2.85
C LEU A 100 -4.12 10.78 1.87
N VAL A 101 -2.91 10.20 1.88
CA VAL A 101 -2.59 9.04 1.04
C VAL A 101 -3.41 7.83 1.46
N ASP A 102 -3.64 7.63 2.76
CA ASP A 102 -4.54 6.57 3.23
C ASP A 102 -5.93 6.74 2.62
N CYS A 103 -6.47 7.95 2.67
CA CYS A 103 -7.81 8.23 2.14
C CYS A 103 -7.90 7.97 0.65
N ILE A 104 -6.88 8.35 -0.11
CA ILE A 104 -6.80 8.04 -1.54
C ILE A 104 -6.78 6.53 -1.77
N SER A 105 -5.99 5.81 -0.96
CA SER A 105 -5.92 4.35 -1.03
C SER A 105 -7.29 3.71 -0.77
N PHE A 106 -8.01 4.20 0.24
CA PHE A 106 -9.34 3.66 0.58
C PHE A 106 -10.34 3.89 -0.55
N ILE A 107 -10.31 5.05 -1.21
CA ILE A 107 -11.19 5.33 -2.35
C ILE A 107 -10.87 4.35 -3.49
N VAL A 108 -9.61 4.19 -3.82
CA VAL A 108 -9.17 3.29 -4.91
C VAL A 108 -9.58 1.84 -4.61
N MET A 109 -9.36 1.38 -3.38
CA MET A 109 -9.72 0.02 -2.99
C MET A 109 -11.23 -0.21 -3.10
N ARG A 110 -12.04 0.74 -2.64
CA ARG A 110 -13.50 0.64 -2.72
C ARG A 110 -13.98 0.60 -4.16
N GLU A 111 -13.46 1.48 -5.01
CA GLU A 111 -13.86 1.52 -6.42
C GLU A 111 -13.46 0.25 -7.16
N ALA A 112 -12.33 -0.34 -6.79
CA ALA A 112 -11.82 -1.57 -7.41
C ALA A 112 -12.41 -2.85 -6.82
N GLY A 113 -13.18 -2.75 -5.73
CA GLY A 113 -13.72 -3.91 -5.04
C GLY A 113 -12.64 -4.74 -4.34
N VAL A 114 -11.55 -4.09 -3.91
CA VAL A 114 -10.42 -4.75 -3.24
C VAL A 114 -10.59 -4.61 -1.73
N ASN A 115 -10.56 -5.71 -1.02
CA ASN A 115 -10.80 -5.75 0.42
C ASN A 115 -9.56 -6.01 1.27
N GLN A 116 -8.47 -6.46 0.66
CA GLN A 116 -7.26 -6.85 1.38
C GLN A 116 -6.09 -5.95 0.99
N ALA A 117 -5.28 -5.60 1.98
CA ALA A 117 -4.08 -4.78 1.76
C ALA A 117 -2.88 -5.40 2.47
N LEU A 118 -1.73 -5.34 1.81
CA LEU A 118 -0.44 -5.68 2.41
C LEU A 118 0.00 -4.47 3.24
N THR A 119 -0.33 -4.51 4.53
CA THR A 119 -0.05 -3.45 5.48
C THR A 119 -0.26 -4.00 6.89
N PHE A 120 0.37 -3.35 7.88
CA PHE A 120 0.07 -3.57 9.30
C PHE A 120 -0.67 -2.38 9.91
N ASP A 121 -1.02 -1.37 9.11
CA ASP A 121 -1.62 -0.14 9.61
C ASP A 121 -3.09 -0.36 9.98
N GLN A 122 -3.41 -0.06 11.25
CA GLN A 122 -4.78 -0.18 11.75
C GLN A 122 -5.76 0.75 11.02
N HIS A 123 -5.26 1.80 10.34
CA HIS A 123 -6.10 2.70 9.57
C HIS A 123 -6.92 1.95 8.52
N PHE A 124 -6.33 0.96 7.88
CA PHE A 124 -7.02 0.12 6.90
C PHE A 124 -8.15 -0.70 7.56
N VAL A 125 -7.89 -1.24 8.76
CA VAL A 125 -8.91 -1.97 9.52
C VAL A 125 -10.06 -1.03 9.89
N GLN A 126 -9.75 0.17 10.36
CA GLN A 126 -10.76 1.18 10.71
C GLN A 126 -11.64 1.55 9.52
N ALA A 127 -11.06 1.53 8.31
CA ALA A 127 -11.79 1.86 7.08
C ALA A 127 -12.58 0.67 6.51
N GLY A 128 -12.53 -0.49 7.15
CA GLY A 128 -13.29 -1.67 6.75
C GLY A 128 -12.55 -2.68 5.91
N PHE A 129 -11.22 -2.56 5.80
CA PHE A 129 -10.40 -3.47 5.01
C PHE A 129 -9.64 -4.45 5.90
N GLN A 130 -9.15 -5.51 5.29
CA GLN A 130 -8.33 -6.51 5.97
C GLN A 130 -6.85 -6.16 5.79
N ALA A 131 -6.16 -5.91 6.90
CA ALA A 131 -4.73 -5.64 6.92
C ALA A 131 -3.99 -6.96 7.11
N LEU A 132 -3.41 -7.49 6.06
CA LEU A 132 -2.87 -8.85 6.05
C LEU A 132 -1.72 -9.07 7.03
N MET A 133 -0.94 -8.03 7.31
CA MET A 133 0.18 -8.14 8.25
C MET A 133 -0.27 -8.15 9.70
N ARG A 134 -1.51 -7.81 9.99
CA ARG A 134 -2.10 -7.91 11.32
C ARG A 134 -2.79 -9.25 11.54
N GLU A 135 -3.23 -9.89 10.45
CA GLU A 135 -3.97 -11.14 10.50
C GLU A 135 -3.06 -12.37 10.60
N PHE A 136 -1.79 -12.21 10.20
CA PHE A 136 -0.81 -13.28 10.23
C PHE A 136 0.26 -12.90 11.26
N PRO A 137 0.06 -13.29 12.54
CA PRO A 137 1.00 -12.90 13.58
C PRO A 137 2.39 -13.46 13.31
N ARG A 138 3.39 -12.73 13.77
CA ARG A 138 4.77 -13.20 13.67
C ARG A 138 4.98 -14.40 14.60
N THR A 139 5.67 -15.37 14.09
CA THR A 139 6.06 -16.54 14.89
C THR A 139 7.52 -16.45 15.28
#